data_a786bdfba98b8b69b758c8cf56fdfc77
#
_entry.id   a786bdfba98b8b69b758c8cf56fdfc77
#
_cell.length_a   1.000
_cell.length_b   1.000
_cell.length_c   1.000
_cell.angle_alpha   90.00
_cell.angle_beta   90.00
_cell.angle_gamma   90.00
#
_symmetry.space_group_name_H-M   'P 1'
#
loop_
_entity.id
_entity.type
_entity.pdbx_description
1 polymer ?
#
loop_
_entity_poly.entity_id
_entity_poly.type
_entity_poly.pdbx_seq_one_letter_code
_entity_poly.pdbx_strand_id
1 'polypeptide(L)' 'MKTLANFRKDFEGILEDTNTTRRDVRLANLMTEMEGTIGIPMLQNLDWEAQHPEEIELYREISNARVL' A
#
# COMPACT_ATOMS: atom_id res chain seq x y z
N MET A 1 -14.76 2.40 7.51
CA MET A 1 -13.41 2.84 7.17
C MET A 1 -12.44 1.67 7.27
N LYS A 2 -11.59 1.48 6.29
CA LYS A 2 -10.60 0.39 6.32
C LYS A 2 -9.52 0.66 7.37
N THR A 3 -9.18 -0.37 8.11
CA THR A 3 -8.06 -0.32 9.05
C THR A 3 -6.77 -0.76 8.36
N LEU A 4 -5.64 -0.55 9.02
CA LEU A 4 -4.36 -1.03 8.49
C LEU A 4 -4.38 -2.55 8.28
N ALA A 5 -5.01 -3.28 9.20
CA ALA A 5 -5.15 -4.74 9.08
C ALA A 5 -5.95 -5.12 7.82
N ASN A 6 -6.98 -4.35 7.47
CA ASN A 6 -7.75 -4.59 6.26
C ASN A 6 -6.91 -4.38 5.01
N PHE A 7 -6.09 -3.31 4.99
CA PHE A 7 -5.19 -3.05 3.86
C PHE A 7 -4.16 -4.18 3.71
N ARG A 8 -3.60 -4.65 4.82
CA ARG A 8 -2.65 -5.77 4.78
C ARG A 8 -3.30 -7.04 4.25
N LYS A 9 -4.52 -7.33 4.66
CA LYS A 9 -5.26 -8.48 4.18
C LYS A 9 -5.52 -8.37 2.68
N ASP A 10 -5.89 -7.19 2.20
CA ASP A 10 -6.09 -6.96 0.77
C ASP A 10 -4.78 -7.17 0.01
N PHE A 11 -3.67 -6.68 0.54
CA PHE A 11 -2.35 -6.87 -0.05
C PHE A 11 -2.00 -8.35 -0.18
N GLU A 12 -2.19 -9.11 0.89
CA GLU A 12 -1.92 -10.55 0.88
C GLU A 12 -2.78 -11.27 -0.17
N GLY A 13 -4.04 -10.90 -0.28
CA GLY A 13 -4.93 -11.47 -1.30
C GLY A 13 -4.49 -11.14 -2.72
N ILE A 14 -4.01 -9.92 -2.94
CA ILE A 14 -3.51 -9.51 -4.25
C ILE A 14 -2.27 -10.29 -4.64
N LEU A 15 -1.39 -10.59 -3.69
CA LEU A 15 -0.15 -11.33 -3.95
C LEU A 15 -0.42 -12.76 -4.44
N GLU A 16 -1.60 -13.31 -4.19
CA GLU A 16 -2.00 -14.62 -4.66
C GLU A 16 -2.38 -14.63 -6.15
N ASP A 17 -2.59 -13.45 -6.74
CA ASP A 17 -2.93 -13.34 -8.16
C ASP A 17 -1.71 -13.66 -9.02
N THR A 18 -1.83 -14.68 -9.86
CA THR A 18 -0.73 -15.14 -10.72
C THR A 18 -0.55 -14.29 -11.98
N ASN A 19 -1.53 -13.44 -12.30
CA ASN A 19 -1.42 -12.54 -13.46
C ASN A 19 -0.66 -11.29 -13.05
N THR A 20 0.58 -11.15 -13.49
CA THR A 20 1.46 -10.06 -13.09
C THR A 20 0.90 -8.68 -13.42
N THR A 21 0.36 -8.51 -14.62
CA THR A 21 -0.20 -7.21 -15.03
C THR A 21 -1.39 -6.83 -14.17
N ARG A 22 -2.33 -7.76 -13.96
CA ARG A 22 -3.51 -7.50 -13.13
C ARG A 22 -3.10 -7.26 -11.68
N ARG A 23 -2.14 -8.03 -11.18
CA ARG A 23 -1.62 -7.85 -9.83
C ARG A 23 -1.05 -6.45 -9.64
N ASP A 24 -0.24 -5.97 -10.59
CA ASP A 24 0.33 -4.62 -10.51
C ASP A 24 -0.74 -3.53 -10.51
N VAL A 25 -1.78 -3.68 -11.33
CA VAL A 25 -2.90 -2.72 -11.34
C VAL A 25 -3.61 -2.72 -9.99
N ARG A 26 -3.85 -3.90 -9.43
CA ARG A 26 -4.50 -4.02 -8.11
C ARG A 26 -3.64 -3.41 -7.01
N LEU A 27 -2.33 -3.62 -7.06
CA LEU A 27 -1.39 -3.03 -6.10
C LEU A 27 -1.40 -1.50 -6.21
N ALA A 28 -1.37 -0.97 -7.43
CA ALA A 28 -1.44 0.47 -7.64
C ALA A 28 -2.74 1.06 -7.10
N ASN A 29 -3.86 0.38 -7.32
CA ASN A 29 -5.16 0.81 -6.79
C ASN A 29 -5.19 0.79 -5.27
N LEU A 30 -4.57 -0.22 -4.66
CA LEU A 30 -4.47 -0.30 -3.21
C LEU A 30 -3.64 0.84 -2.63
N MET A 31 -2.53 1.19 -3.28
CA MET A 31 -1.71 2.34 -2.89
C MET A 31 -2.53 3.63 -2.95
N THR A 32 -3.29 3.83 -4.02
CA THR A 32 -4.15 5.01 -4.17
C THR A 32 -5.19 5.07 -3.05
N GLU A 33 -5.77 3.94 -2.71
CA GLU A 33 -6.76 3.87 -1.64
C GLU A 33 -6.13 4.21 -0.29
N MET A 34 -4.91 3.72 -0.02
CA MET A 34 -4.19 4.06 1.19
C MET A 34 -3.86 5.55 1.26
N GLU A 35 -3.44 6.14 0.13
CA GLU A 35 -3.15 7.57 0.06
C GLU A 35 -4.37 8.40 0.45
N GLY A 36 -5.55 8.03 -0.04
CA GLY A 36 -6.77 8.74 0.26
C GLY A 36 -7.32 8.50 1.66
N THR A 37 -7.18 7.27 2.17
CA THR A 37 -7.77 6.88 3.47
C THR A 37 -6.85 7.27 4.64
N ILE A 38 -5.55 7.05 4.50
CA ILE A 38 -4.57 7.28 5.58
C ILE A 38 -3.97 8.68 5.46
N GLY A 39 -3.95 9.24 4.26
CA GLY A 39 -3.36 10.56 4.02
C GLY A 39 -1.84 10.52 3.90
N ILE A 40 -1.32 9.50 3.23
CA ILE A 40 0.12 9.36 3.02
C ILE A 40 0.61 10.53 2.16
N PRO A 41 1.64 11.29 2.62
CA PRO A 41 2.17 12.40 1.84
C PRO A 41 2.74 11.94 0.49
N MET A 42 2.53 12.75 -0.56
CA MET A 42 3.05 12.44 -1.90
C MET A 42 4.57 12.50 -1.93
N LEU A 43 5.17 13.41 -1.16
CA LEU A 43 6.61 13.54 -1.04
C LEU A 43 7.05 12.92 0.29
N GLN A 44 8.29 12.44 0.33
CA GLN A 44 8.83 11.85 1.55
C GLN A 44 8.77 12.87 2.69
N ASN A 45 8.19 12.47 3.80
CA ASN A 45 8.05 13.30 4.99
C ASN A 45 8.46 12.48 6.21
N LEU A 46 9.68 12.70 6.69
CA LEU A 46 10.24 11.90 7.76
C LEU A 46 9.48 12.05 9.07
N ASP A 47 8.96 13.24 9.36
CA ASP A 47 8.17 13.47 10.57
C ASP A 47 6.88 12.67 10.54
N TRP A 48 6.20 12.68 9.39
CA TRP A 48 4.97 11.89 9.22
C TRP A 48 5.27 10.40 9.36
N GLU A 49 6.35 9.94 8.73
CA GLU A 49 6.75 8.53 8.77
C GLU A 49 7.08 8.08 10.19
N ALA A 50 7.73 8.93 10.97
CA ALA A 50 8.06 8.62 12.36
C ALA A 50 6.80 8.44 13.22
N GLN A 51 5.72 9.15 12.87
CA GLN A 51 4.45 9.05 13.58
C GLN A 51 3.56 7.93 13.04
N HIS A 52 3.84 7.42 11.84
CA HIS A 52 3.03 6.40 11.17
C HIS A 52 3.92 5.27 10.64
N PRO A 53 4.72 4.62 11.50
CA PRO A 53 5.70 3.63 11.04
C PRO A 53 5.07 2.40 10.39
N GLU A 54 3.95 1.92 10.91
CA GLU A 54 3.30 0.73 10.38
C GLU A 54 2.64 1.01 9.04
N GLU A 55 2.04 2.19 8.90
CA GLU A 55 1.36 2.59 7.67
C GLU A 55 2.36 2.76 6.53
N ILE A 56 3.47 3.46 6.78
CA ILE A 56 4.46 3.67 5.73
C ILE A 56 5.20 2.38 5.38
N GLU A 57 5.42 1.50 6.35
CA GLU A 57 6.03 0.21 6.10
C GLU A 57 5.19 -0.62 5.14
N LEU A 58 3.88 -0.72 5.39
CA LEU A 58 2.98 -1.46 4.52
C LEU A 58 2.94 -0.84 3.13
N TYR A 59 2.87 0.49 3.05
CA TYR A 59 2.85 1.20 1.77
C TYR A 59 4.09 0.88 0.95
N ARG A 60 5.26 0.86 1.58
CA ARG A 60 6.51 0.52 0.92
C ARG A 60 6.55 -0.94 0.48
N GLU A 61 6.04 -1.85 1.29
CA GLU A 61 5.94 -3.26 0.90
C GLU A 61 5.10 -3.43 -0.36
N ILE A 62 3.97 -2.72 -0.44
CA ILE A 62 3.09 -2.77 -1.62
C ILE A 62 3.83 -2.21 -2.83
N SER A 63 4.50 -1.07 -2.67
CA SER A 63 5.26 -0.46 -3.75
C SER A 63 6.36 -1.39 -4.26
N ASN A 64 7.08 -2.04 -3.36
CA ASN A 64 8.17 -2.95 -3.71
C ASN A 64 7.68 -4.24 -4.35
N ALA A 65 6.43 -4.62 -4.13
CA ALA A 65 5.85 -5.81 -4.75
C ALA A 65 5.44 -5.59 -6.21
N ARG A 66 5.40 -4.34 -6.66
CA ARG A 66 5.09 -4.03 -8.05
C ARG A 66 6.28 -4.33 -8.94
N VAL A 67 6.00 -4.96 -10.08
CA VAL A 67 7.02 -5.31 -11.06
C VAL A 67 7.24 -4.20 -12.07
N LEU A 68 6.17 -3.48 -12.38
CA LEU A 68 6.17 -2.43 -13.41
C LEU A 68 6.25 -1.03 -12.83
#